data_1ad77306ba253c56b61ecb798428939a
#
_entry.id   1ad77306ba253c56b61ecb798428939a
#
_cell.length_a   1.000
_cell.length_b   1.000
_cell.length_c   1.000
_cell.angle_alpha   90.00
_cell.angle_beta   90.00
_cell.angle_gamma   90.00
#
_symmetry.space_group_name_H-M   'P 1'
#
loop_
_entity.id
_entity.type
_entity.pdbx_description
1 polymer ?
#
loop_
_entity_poly.entity_id
_entity_poly.type
_entity_poly.pdbx_seq_one_letter_code
_entity_poly.pdbx_strand_id
1 'polypeptide(L)'
;MMALPLFAAFAGCTGPGAPAAGPAAELALPPMQEFPPTPATPPRRPNAEMVQDFMDLSFSLETGRAVPVFTRFEGPIRVRMTGEAPATARRDLGRLIARLRSEAQVPVAAAGSGEPAEITVEFLPRRVMQRLVPRAACFVAPRVSSWDAYRRASRAELDWTTLNQRDQAAIFVPNDTAPQEIRDCLHEEMAQALGPLNDLYRLPDSVFNDDNIHTVLTGFDMLMLRATYAPELHSGMTAGAVGQRLPAILARLNPRGERGAAPHPDPTPRAYVQAIETALGPGTSTSGRRAAAQDAVQIAESRGWNDARAGFAWLALGRLSLVHDRETARLAFARAAQIYEARPELALQSAHADMQLAAFALAAGEADAALALTSRALPLAAGAENAALLASLLMVRAEALDLTGRPSEARAVRLDSLGWARYGFGSDAEVRARLLNIAALSPVNRARPQ
;
A
#
# COMPACT_ATOMS: atom_id res chain seq x y z
N MET A 1 2.53 10.67 5.02
CA MET A 1 1.96 9.36 4.64
C MET A 1 0.48 9.32 4.89
N MET A 2 -0.26 9.03 3.87
CA MET A 2 -1.73 8.98 3.90
C MET A 2 -2.19 7.59 3.51
N ALA A 3 -2.18 6.64 4.44
CA ALA A 3 -2.91 5.42 4.24
C ALA A 3 -4.41 5.72 4.34
N LEU A 4 -5.05 5.98 3.21
CA LEU A 4 -6.48 5.80 3.10
C LEU A 4 -6.72 4.37 2.66
N PRO A 5 -7.60 3.62 3.34
CA PRO A 5 -7.97 2.29 2.85
C PRO A 5 -8.49 2.44 1.41
N LEU A 6 -7.83 1.78 0.49
CA LEU A 6 -8.12 1.78 -0.96
C LEU A 6 -9.57 1.37 -1.29
N PHE A 7 -10.38 1.03 -0.28
CA PHE A 7 -11.66 0.37 -0.40
C PHE A 7 -12.87 1.11 0.23
N ALA A 8 -12.72 2.32 0.75
CA ALA A 8 -13.80 3.02 1.44
C ALA A 8 -14.72 3.83 0.52
N ALA A 9 -15.32 3.25 -0.52
CA ALA A 9 -16.29 3.96 -1.34
C ALA A 9 -17.39 3.11 -1.96
N PHE A 10 -17.96 2.18 -1.19
CA PHE A 10 -19.33 1.70 -1.43
C PHE A 10 -20.20 2.08 -0.23
N ALA A 11 -20.24 3.38 0.12
CA ALA A 11 -21.27 3.90 0.98
C ALA A 11 -22.57 3.97 0.15
N GLY A 12 -23.38 2.94 0.25
CA GLY A 12 -24.77 3.01 -0.16
C GLY A 12 -25.47 4.11 0.65
N CYS A 13 -26.26 4.96 0.00
CA CYS A 13 -27.20 5.85 0.65
C CYS A 13 -28.17 5.01 1.48
N THR A 14 -27.95 4.93 2.79
CA THR A 14 -28.98 4.48 3.72
C THR A 14 -29.83 5.68 4.06
N GLY A 15 -31.02 5.71 3.48
CA GLY A 15 -32.12 6.48 4.03
C GLY A 15 -32.47 5.97 5.44
N PRO A 16 -33.16 6.74 6.28
CA PRO A 16 -33.53 6.36 7.64
C PRO A 16 -34.54 5.20 7.64
N GLY A 17 -34.04 3.99 7.89
CA GLY A 17 -34.81 2.77 7.98
C GLY A 17 -33.81 1.59 7.92
N ALA A 18 -33.27 1.16 9.07
CA ALA A 18 -32.46 -0.04 9.12
C ALA A 18 -33.34 -1.24 8.74
N PRO A 19 -32.99 -2.02 7.69
CA PRO A 19 -33.72 -3.24 7.40
C PRO A 19 -33.41 -4.28 8.47
N ALA A 20 -34.45 -5.06 8.85
CA ALA A 20 -34.31 -6.20 9.71
C ALA A 20 -33.25 -7.17 9.14
N ALA A 21 -32.39 -7.68 10.00
CA ALA A 21 -31.30 -8.58 9.66
C ALA A 21 -31.84 -9.84 8.93
N GLY A 22 -31.59 -9.90 7.62
CA GLY A 22 -31.83 -11.10 6.83
C GLY A 22 -30.80 -12.20 7.16
N PRO A 23 -30.89 -13.41 6.59
CA PRO A 23 -30.11 -14.60 6.94
C PRO A 23 -28.57 -14.47 6.86
N ALA A 24 -28.04 -13.35 6.35
CA ALA A 24 -26.60 -13.06 6.37
C ALA A 24 -26.06 -12.73 7.77
N ALA A 25 -26.90 -12.43 8.75
CA ALA A 25 -26.49 -12.09 10.12
C ALA A 25 -25.99 -13.29 10.94
N GLU A 26 -26.29 -14.52 10.53
CA GLU A 26 -25.95 -15.75 11.25
C GLU A 26 -24.78 -16.55 10.65
N LEU A 27 -24.18 -16.11 9.54
CA LEU A 27 -23.05 -16.86 8.96
C LEU A 27 -21.84 -16.77 9.91
N ALA A 28 -21.48 -17.90 10.54
CA ALA A 28 -20.20 -18.00 11.25
C ALA A 28 -19.07 -17.81 10.24
N LEU A 29 -18.22 -16.80 10.47
CA LEU A 29 -17.09 -16.55 9.59
C LEU A 29 -16.05 -17.66 9.74
N PRO A 30 -15.45 -18.16 8.63
CA PRO A 30 -14.39 -19.15 8.67
C PRO A 30 -13.15 -18.58 9.39
N PRO A 31 -12.19 -19.43 9.76
CA PRO A 31 -10.89 -18.95 10.24
C PRO A 31 -10.26 -17.97 9.27
N MET A 32 -9.52 -16.99 9.82
CA MET A 32 -8.75 -16.04 9.01
C MET A 32 -7.69 -16.79 8.19
N GLN A 33 -7.60 -16.46 6.90
CA GLN A 33 -6.55 -16.94 6.01
C GLN A 33 -5.35 -16.01 6.02
N GLU A 34 -4.18 -16.59 5.78
CA GLU A 34 -2.91 -15.87 5.69
C GLU A 34 -2.11 -16.37 4.49
N PHE A 35 -1.34 -15.47 3.88
CA PHE A 35 -0.47 -15.86 2.77
C PHE A 35 0.70 -16.71 3.26
N PRO A 36 1.11 -17.73 2.49
CA PRO A 36 2.38 -18.40 2.71
C PRO A 36 3.54 -17.44 2.49
N PRO A 37 4.70 -17.65 3.12
CA PRO A 37 5.89 -16.87 2.81
C PRO A 37 6.24 -16.98 1.32
N THR A 38 6.24 -15.86 0.61
CA THR A 38 6.59 -15.81 -0.82
C THR A 38 7.84 -14.94 -0.99
N PRO A 39 8.94 -15.46 -1.57
CA PRO A 39 10.11 -14.65 -1.88
C PRO A 39 9.78 -13.54 -2.88
N ALA A 40 10.38 -12.38 -2.68
CA ALA A 40 10.20 -11.25 -3.59
C ALA A 40 10.78 -11.57 -4.97
N THR A 41 10.05 -11.21 -6.03
CA THR A 41 10.54 -11.32 -7.41
C THR A 41 11.52 -10.19 -7.71
N PRO A 42 12.75 -10.47 -8.19
CA PRO A 42 13.71 -9.44 -8.52
C PRO A 42 13.17 -8.43 -9.53
N PRO A 43 13.50 -7.13 -9.40
CA PRO A 43 13.02 -6.09 -10.31
C PRO A 43 13.52 -6.31 -11.74
N ARG A 44 12.71 -5.90 -12.72
CA ARG A 44 13.04 -6.06 -14.15
C ARG A 44 13.56 -4.76 -14.77
N ARG A 45 13.53 -3.65 -14.02
CA ARG A 45 13.95 -2.32 -14.51
C ARG A 45 15.47 -2.23 -14.66
N PRO A 46 15.98 -1.34 -15.56
CA PRO A 46 17.43 -1.12 -15.71
C PRO A 46 18.07 -0.60 -14.43
N ASN A 47 19.27 -1.03 -14.14
CA ASN A 47 20.06 -0.54 -13.00
C ASN A 47 20.28 0.98 -13.07
N ALA A 48 20.46 1.54 -14.26
CA ALA A 48 20.63 2.98 -14.45
C ALA A 48 19.40 3.80 -13.95
N GLU A 49 18.19 3.29 -14.11
CA GLU A 49 16.97 3.90 -13.55
C GLU A 49 16.94 3.76 -12.02
N MET A 50 17.27 2.56 -11.51
CA MET A 50 17.26 2.28 -10.08
C MET A 50 18.36 3.04 -9.31
N VAL A 51 19.45 3.44 -9.96
CA VAL A 51 20.43 4.39 -9.38
C VAL A 51 19.74 5.70 -9.03
N GLN A 52 18.95 6.26 -9.97
CA GLN A 52 18.24 7.51 -9.73
C GLN A 52 17.18 7.35 -8.65
N ASP A 53 16.43 6.23 -8.67
CA ASP A 53 15.43 5.93 -7.64
C ASP A 53 16.06 5.88 -6.25
N PHE A 54 17.18 5.19 -6.09
CA PHE A 54 17.91 5.12 -4.83
C PHE A 54 18.34 6.50 -4.33
N MET A 55 18.84 7.35 -5.24
CA MET A 55 19.27 8.71 -4.90
C MET A 55 18.07 9.56 -4.43
N ASP A 56 16.95 9.51 -5.16
CA ASP A 56 15.75 10.27 -4.84
C ASP A 56 15.11 9.78 -3.53
N LEU A 57 15.14 8.47 -3.27
CA LEU A 57 14.62 7.86 -2.03
C LEU A 57 15.49 8.17 -0.80
N SER A 58 16.81 8.31 -0.97
CA SER A 58 17.76 8.43 0.14
C SER A 58 18.14 9.87 0.48
N PHE A 59 18.07 10.80 -0.48
CA PHE A 59 18.55 12.17 -0.32
C PHE A 59 17.46 13.25 -0.37
N SER A 60 16.22 12.83 -0.33
CA SER A 60 15.05 13.74 -0.24
C SER A 60 14.06 13.18 0.77
N LEU A 61 13.25 14.06 1.35
CA LEU A 61 12.06 13.73 2.11
C LEU A 61 10.81 13.94 1.23
N GLU A 62 9.69 13.33 1.58
CA GLU A 62 8.36 13.55 0.95
C GLU A 62 8.00 15.05 0.85
N THR A 63 8.45 15.85 1.81
CA THR A 63 8.25 17.30 1.82
C THR A 63 9.05 18.03 0.75
N GLY A 64 9.95 17.36 0.01
CA GLY A 64 10.89 17.94 -0.94
C GLY A 64 12.14 18.54 -0.28
N ARG A 65 12.32 18.42 1.06
CA ARG A 65 13.55 18.86 1.73
C ARG A 65 14.69 17.88 1.42
N ALA A 66 15.86 18.44 1.11
CA ALA A 66 17.05 17.63 0.88
C ALA A 66 17.58 17.03 2.20
N VAL A 67 18.04 15.77 2.13
CA VAL A 67 18.80 15.09 3.18
C VAL A 67 20.28 15.26 2.86
N PRO A 68 21.06 15.93 3.72
CA PRO A 68 22.43 16.36 3.39
C PRO A 68 23.42 15.22 3.21
N VAL A 69 23.24 14.15 3.98
CA VAL A 69 24.15 13.00 3.98
C VAL A 69 23.35 11.69 4.05
N PHE A 70 23.92 10.65 3.48
CA PHE A 70 23.41 9.29 3.60
C PHE A 70 23.45 8.82 5.05
N THR A 71 22.40 8.16 5.52
CA THR A 71 22.33 7.62 6.88
C THR A 71 21.72 6.22 6.91
N ARG A 72 22.31 5.36 7.73
CA ARG A 72 21.82 4.01 8.05
C ARG A 72 22.26 3.61 9.47
N PHE A 73 21.78 2.47 9.93
CA PHE A 73 22.39 1.82 11.10
C PHE A 73 23.72 1.17 10.69
N GLU A 74 24.77 1.37 11.47
CA GLU A 74 26.12 0.82 11.16
C GLU A 74 26.45 -0.46 11.95
N GLY A 75 25.57 -0.88 12.84
CA GLY A 75 25.71 -2.10 13.64
C GLY A 75 24.52 -3.05 13.49
N PRO A 76 24.47 -4.10 14.32
CA PRO A 76 23.32 -4.99 14.41
C PRO A 76 22.06 -4.21 14.82
N ILE A 77 20.94 -4.53 14.18
CA ILE A 77 19.66 -3.83 14.38
C ILE A 77 18.73 -4.75 15.14
N ARG A 78 18.38 -4.40 16.38
CA ARG A 78 17.38 -5.14 17.17
C ARG A 78 16.06 -4.41 17.14
N VAL A 79 15.00 -5.17 16.91
CA VAL A 79 13.63 -4.66 16.80
C VAL A 79 12.83 -5.14 17.99
N ARG A 80 12.23 -4.24 18.72
CA ARG A 80 11.34 -4.52 19.86
C ARG A 80 9.92 -4.10 19.51
N MET A 81 8.96 -4.89 19.95
CA MET A 81 7.54 -4.57 19.89
C MET A 81 7.04 -4.19 21.28
N THR A 82 6.32 -3.07 21.38
CA THR A 82 5.73 -2.57 22.63
C THR A 82 4.26 -2.19 22.43
N GLY A 83 3.56 -1.88 23.52
CA GLY A 83 2.14 -1.59 23.49
C GLY A 83 1.27 -2.84 23.27
N GLU A 84 -0.01 -2.64 22.99
CA GLU A 84 -1.00 -3.72 22.83
C GLU A 84 -1.01 -4.23 21.37
N ALA A 85 0.03 -4.98 20.99
CA ALA A 85 0.17 -5.53 19.66
C ALA A 85 -0.85 -6.65 19.39
N PRO A 86 -1.63 -6.61 18.32
CA PRO A 86 -2.49 -7.73 17.91
C PRO A 86 -1.68 -9.00 17.64
N ALA A 87 -2.30 -10.18 17.82
CA ALA A 87 -1.62 -11.46 17.65
C ALA A 87 -1.02 -11.66 16.24
N THR A 88 -1.69 -11.15 15.19
CA THR A 88 -1.21 -11.16 13.80
C THR A 88 0.07 -10.36 13.64
N ALA A 89 0.18 -9.19 14.27
CA ALA A 89 1.32 -8.29 14.15
C ALA A 89 2.66 -8.96 14.57
N ARG A 90 2.65 -9.82 15.58
CA ARG A 90 3.86 -10.53 16.01
C ARG A 90 4.38 -11.48 14.93
N ARG A 91 3.47 -12.19 14.25
CA ARG A 91 3.81 -13.11 13.17
C ARG A 91 4.29 -12.33 11.94
N ASP A 92 3.58 -11.25 11.60
CA ASP A 92 3.89 -10.43 10.43
C ASP A 92 5.25 -9.75 10.60
N LEU A 93 5.55 -9.20 11.77
CA LEU A 93 6.89 -8.67 12.08
C LEU A 93 7.97 -9.76 12.03
N GLY A 94 7.69 -10.94 12.56
CA GLY A 94 8.63 -12.07 12.50
C GLY A 94 8.94 -12.48 11.06
N ARG A 95 7.93 -12.55 10.19
CA ARG A 95 8.08 -12.82 8.75
C ARG A 95 8.86 -11.71 8.06
N LEU A 96 8.55 -10.45 8.34
CA LEU A 96 9.26 -9.30 7.78
C LEU A 96 10.74 -9.32 8.15
N ILE A 97 11.09 -9.54 9.42
CA ILE A 97 12.49 -9.68 9.87
C ILE A 97 13.20 -10.82 9.14
N ALA A 98 12.53 -11.96 8.97
CA ALA A 98 13.11 -13.09 8.23
C ALA A 98 13.38 -12.73 6.77
N ARG A 99 12.45 -12.04 6.09
CA ARG A 99 12.61 -11.57 4.71
C ARG A 99 13.73 -10.53 4.58
N LEU A 100 13.78 -9.53 5.46
CA LEU A 100 14.85 -8.52 5.46
C LEU A 100 16.24 -9.15 5.60
N ARG A 101 16.37 -10.20 6.41
CA ARG A 101 17.63 -10.94 6.57
C ARG A 101 17.99 -11.76 5.34
N SER A 102 17.05 -12.51 4.79
CA SER A 102 17.30 -13.47 3.70
C SER A 102 17.36 -12.79 2.33
N GLU A 103 16.47 -11.82 2.06
CA GLU A 103 16.29 -11.19 0.75
C GLU A 103 17.11 -9.89 0.61
N ALA A 104 17.12 -9.04 1.66
CA ALA A 104 17.86 -7.78 1.65
C ALA A 104 19.20 -7.83 2.37
N GLN A 105 19.54 -8.93 3.06
CA GLN A 105 20.80 -9.10 3.81
C GLN A 105 21.04 -8.00 4.88
N VAL A 106 19.95 -7.44 5.41
CA VAL A 106 20.01 -6.46 6.50
C VAL A 106 20.30 -7.18 7.81
N PRO A 107 21.24 -6.68 8.66
CA PRO A 107 21.59 -7.33 9.93
C PRO A 107 20.55 -7.02 11.02
N VAL A 108 19.28 -7.37 10.78
CA VAL A 108 18.14 -7.13 11.66
C VAL A 108 17.71 -8.39 12.40
N ALA A 109 17.34 -8.25 13.68
CA ALA A 109 16.83 -9.36 14.49
C ALA A 109 15.78 -8.87 15.50
N ALA A 110 14.93 -9.75 15.99
CA ALA A 110 14.07 -9.44 17.13
C ALA A 110 14.93 -9.27 18.39
N ALA A 111 14.67 -8.25 19.19
CA ALA A 111 15.32 -8.05 20.47
C ALA A 111 14.86 -9.12 21.49
N GLY A 112 15.81 -9.64 22.24
CA GLY A 112 15.53 -10.48 23.40
C GLY A 112 14.88 -9.70 24.55
N SER A 113 14.36 -10.42 25.54
CA SER A 113 13.80 -9.81 26.74
C SER A 113 14.87 -9.03 27.50
N GLY A 114 14.64 -7.72 27.71
CA GLY A 114 15.58 -6.84 28.43
C GLY A 114 16.77 -6.31 27.59
N GLU A 115 16.98 -6.79 26.37
CA GLU A 115 18.02 -6.26 25.48
C GLU A 115 17.64 -4.84 24.97
N PRO A 116 18.60 -3.95 24.75
CA PRO A 116 18.33 -2.68 24.05
C PRO A 116 17.82 -2.96 22.61
N ALA A 117 17.08 -2.03 22.05
CA ALA A 117 16.59 -2.13 20.67
C ALA A 117 16.86 -0.81 19.94
N GLU A 118 17.38 -0.93 18.73
CA GLU A 118 17.64 0.19 17.82
C GLU A 118 16.33 0.68 17.18
N ILE A 119 15.39 -0.25 16.94
CA ILE A 119 14.04 0.08 16.42
C ILE A 119 12.99 -0.41 17.41
N THR A 120 12.09 0.46 17.82
CA THR A 120 10.90 0.10 18.60
C THR A 120 9.65 0.26 17.74
N VAL A 121 8.86 -0.82 17.63
CA VAL A 121 7.52 -0.78 17.03
C VAL A 121 6.51 -0.69 18.16
N GLU A 122 5.88 0.48 18.32
CA GLU A 122 4.91 0.72 19.40
C GLU A 122 3.48 0.76 18.85
N PHE A 123 2.63 -0.05 19.45
CA PHE A 123 1.21 -0.17 19.10
C PHE A 123 0.35 0.71 19.99
N LEU A 124 -0.46 1.57 19.37
CA LEU A 124 -1.28 2.58 20.04
C LEU A 124 -2.70 2.60 19.42
N PRO A 125 -3.74 2.99 20.18
CA PRO A 125 -5.03 3.29 19.55
C PRO A 125 -4.91 4.42 18.52
N ARG A 126 -5.50 4.24 17.34
CA ARG A 126 -5.49 5.24 16.23
C ARG A 126 -5.84 6.65 16.72
N ARG A 127 -6.84 6.77 17.57
CA ARG A 127 -7.28 8.05 18.14
C ARG A 127 -6.18 8.78 18.95
N VAL A 128 -5.23 8.04 19.53
CA VAL A 128 -4.12 8.62 20.29
C VAL A 128 -3.09 9.22 19.33
N MET A 129 -2.74 8.50 18.27
CA MET A 129 -1.84 8.97 17.22
C MET A 129 -2.39 10.21 16.51
N GLN A 130 -3.63 10.15 16.07
CA GLN A 130 -4.26 11.18 15.24
C GLN A 130 -4.44 12.54 15.93
N ARG A 131 -4.34 12.59 17.26
CA ARG A 131 -4.32 13.88 17.99
C ARG A 131 -3.09 14.72 17.69
N LEU A 132 -1.95 14.09 17.40
CA LEU A 132 -0.69 14.77 17.10
C LEU A 132 -0.32 14.68 15.62
N VAL A 133 -0.65 13.57 14.97
CA VAL A 133 -0.32 13.30 13.57
C VAL A 133 -1.61 12.88 12.83
N PRO A 134 -2.54 13.84 12.58
CA PRO A 134 -3.90 13.53 12.13
C PRO A 134 -3.99 12.92 10.73
N ARG A 135 -2.93 13.02 9.93
CA ARG A 135 -2.89 12.53 8.55
C ARG A 135 -2.18 11.19 8.39
N ALA A 136 -1.37 10.76 9.36
CA ALA A 136 -0.63 9.51 9.26
C ALA A 136 -1.50 8.32 9.68
N ALA A 137 -1.44 7.25 8.92
CA ALA A 137 -1.96 5.94 9.32
C ALA A 137 -1.00 5.25 10.28
N CYS A 138 0.28 5.33 9.99
CA CYS A 138 1.43 4.96 10.78
C CYS A 138 2.58 5.90 10.43
N PHE A 139 3.67 5.88 11.16
CA PHE A 139 4.85 6.67 10.82
C PHE A 139 6.07 6.23 11.63
N VAL A 140 7.25 6.55 11.12
CA VAL A 140 8.53 6.38 11.81
C VAL A 140 9.14 7.72 12.23
N ALA A 141 9.73 7.75 13.41
CA ALA A 141 10.41 8.93 13.95
C ALA A 141 11.83 8.57 14.41
N PRO A 142 12.83 9.42 14.12
CA PRO A 142 14.21 9.22 14.56
C PRO A 142 14.42 9.60 16.02
N ARG A 143 15.50 9.08 16.63
CA ARG A 143 16.01 9.46 17.97
C ARG A 143 15.04 9.25 19.14
N VAL A 144 13.97 8.51 18.93
CA VAL A 144 13.00 8.19 19.98
C VAL A 144 12.74 6.68 20.01
N SER A 145 12.33 6.18 21.19
CA SER A 145 12.06 4.75 21.41
C SER A 145 10.66 4.49 21.97
N SER A 146 9.83 5.53 22.12
CA SER A 146 8.46 5.39 22.61
C SER A 146 7.59 6.59 22.22
N TRP A 147 6.26 6.41 22.31
CA TRP A 147 5.30 7.49 22.13
C TRP A 147 5.50 8.63 23.11
N ASP A 148 5.83 8.31 24.36
CA ASP A 148 6.11 9.34 25.37
C ASP A 148 7.38 10.12 25.08
N ALA A 149 8.42 9.48 24.53
CA ALA A 149 9.61 10.16 24.08
C ALA A 149 9.30 11.07 22.87
N TYR A 150 8.53 10.56 21.87
CA TYR A 150 8.09 11.33 20.71
C TYR A 150 7.32 12.61 21.11
N ARG A 151 6.39 12.49 22.06
CA ARG A 151 5.60 13.63 22.54
C ARG A 151 6.42 14.73 23.21
N ARG A 152 7.55 14.39 23.82
CA ARG A 152 8.45 15.34 24.51
C ARG A 152 9.57 15.85 23.61
N ALA A 153 9.85 15.15 22.52
CA ALA A 153 10.93 15.53 21.63
C ALA A 153 10.65 16.86 20.92
N SER A 154 11.67 17.64 20.75
CA SER A 154 11.64 18.85 19.93
C SER A 154 11.58 18.54 18.44
N ARG A 155 11.14 19.50 17.63
CA ARG A 155 11.15 19.34 16.16
C ARG A 155 12.56 19.09 15.62
N ALA A 156 13.59 19.64 16.22
CA ALA A 156 14.97 19.43 15.80
C ALA A 156 15.45 18.00 16.08
N GLU A 157 15.03 17.39 17.18
CA GLU A 157 15.32 16.00 17.49
C GLU A 157 14.62 15.03 16.54
N LEU A 158 13.43 15.37 16.07
CA LEU A 158 12.63 14.56 15.14
C LEU A 158 12.98 14.82 13.66
N ASP A 159 13.95 15.68 13.36
CA ASP A 159 14.29 16.07 12.00
C ASP A 159 15.32 15.11 11.39
N TRP A 160 14.89 14.28 10.43
CA TRP A 160 15.72 13.36 9.68
C TRP A 160 16.91 14.04 8.98
N THR A 161 16.77 15.31 8.56
CA THR A 161 17.82 16.03 7.83
C THR A 161 19.01 16.43 8.71
N THR A 162 18.91 16.27 10.02
CA THR A 162 19.96 16.56 10.97
C THR A 162 20.73 15.33 11.45
N LEU A 163 20.40 14.15 10.90
CA LEU A 163 21.10 12.91 11.23
C LEU A 163 22.42 12.80 10.46
N ASN A 164 23.45 12.34 11.15
CA ASN A 164 24.69 11.88 10.54
C ASN A 164 24.78 10.36 10.48
N GLN A 165 24.03 9.67 11.34
CA GLN A 165 23.92 8.21 11.46
C GLN A 165 22.56 7.87 12.08
N ARG A 166 22.06 6.66 11.86
CA ARG A 166 20.87 6.16 12.57
C ARG A 166 21.30 5.29 13.73
N ASP A 167 20.86 5.65 14.93
CA ASP A 167 21.15 4.92 16.16
C ASP A 167 19.85 4.42 16.80
N GLN A 168 18.75 5.16 16.64
CA GLN A 168 17.46 4.85 17.22
C GLN A 168 16.31 5.37 16.36
N ALA A 169 15.24 4.56 16.24
CA ALA A 169 13.98 4.96 15.63
C ALA A 169 12.79 4.29 16.34
N ALA A 170 11.64 4.96 16.34
CA ALA A 170 10.38 4.36 16.74
C ALA A 170 9.38 4.39 15.60
N ILE A 171 8.69 3.28 15.41
CA ILE A 171 7.60 3.09 14.45
C ILE A 171 6.31 3.05 15.26
N PHE A 172 5.34 3.89 14.92
CA PHE A 172 4.04 3.97 15.58
C PHE A 172 2.96 3.41 14.69
N VAL A 173 2.27 2.37 15.17
CA VAL A 173 1.28 1.60 14.41
C VAL A 173 -0.05 1.58 15.19
N PRO A 174 -1.21 1.82 14.54
CA PRO A 174 -2.50 1.67 15.21
C PRO A 174 -2.76 0.20 15.53
N ASN A 175 -3.29 -0.07 16.74
CA ASN A 175 -3.63 -1.43 17.18
C ASN A 175 -5.11 -1.80 16.93
N ASP A 176 -5.90 -0.84 16.45
CA ASP A 176 -7.36 -0.91 16.25
C ASP A 176 -7.75 -0.80 14.78
N THR A 177 -6.96 -1.41 13.90
CA THR A 177 -7.18 -1.45 12.45
C THR A 177 -7.07 -2.88 11.91
N ALA A 178 -7.34 -3.07 10.61
CA ALA A 178 -7.29 -4.38 9.97
C ALA A 178 -5.87 -5.02 10.02
N PRO A 179 -5.76 -6.34 10.16
CA PRO A 179 -4.46 -7.02 10.16
C PRO A 179 -3.59 -6.68 8.96
N GLN A 180 -4.16 -6.60 7.76
CA GLN A 180 -3.42 -6.18 6.56
C GLN A 180 -2.88 -4.75 6.70
N GLU A 181 -3.66 -3.80 7.15
CA GLU A 181 -3.21 -2.40 7.32
C GLU A 181 -2.05 -2.30 8.34
N ILE A 182 -2.09 -3.12 9.40
CA ILE A 182 -0.97 -3.24 10.35
C ILE A 182 0.27 -3.79 9.66
N ARG A 183 0.13 -4.84 8.85
CA ARG A 183 1.24 -5.43 8.11
C ARG A 183 1.83 -4.44 7.10
N ASP A 184 0.98 -3.73 6.38
CA ASP A 184 1.38 -2.71 5.41
C ASP A 184 2.24 -1.64 6.11
N CYS A 185 1.79 -1.12 7.25
CA CYS A 185 2.54 -0.23 8.12
C CYS A 185 3.89 -0.83 8.57
N LEU A 186 3.91 -2.09 8.96
CA LEU A 186 5.17 -2.74 9.38
C LEU A 186 6.18 -2.79 8.24
N HIS A 187 5.75 -3.11 7.02
CA HIS A 187 6.63 -3.20 5.85
C HIS A 187 7.20 -1.84 5.47
N GLU A 188 6.36 -0.85 5.34
CA GLU A 188 6.72 0.49 4.88
C GLU A 188 7.60 1.21 5.90
N GLU A 189 7.12 1.34 7.16
CA GLU A 189 7.83 2.07 8.20
C GLU A 189 9.14 1.40 8.62
N MET A 190 9.19 0.06 8.59
CA MET A 190 10.44 -0.66 8.85
C MET A 190 11.47 -0.35 7.76
N ALA A 191 11.07 -0.33 6.50
CA ALA A 191 11.97 -0.02 5.40
C ALA A 191 12.43 1.45 5.44
N GLN A 192 11.55 2.39 5.78
CA GLN A 192 11.91 3.80 6.00
C GLN A 192 12.84 3.95 7.22
N ALA A 193 12.60 3.24 8.32
CA ALA A 193 13.53 3.22 9.45
C ALA A 193 14.93 2.75 9.05
N LEU A 194 15.03 1.82 8.10
CA LEU A 194 16.28 1.21 7.66
C LEU A 194 17.05 2.04 6.61
N GLY A 195 16.37 2.80 5.74
CA GLY A 195 17.08 3.50 4.65
C GLY A 195 16.30 4.60 3.94
N PRO A 196 15.44 4.29 2.98
CA PRO A 196 14.66 5.26 2.21
C PRO A 196 13.81 6.18 3.09
N LEU A 197 13.73 7.47 2.73
CA LEU A 197 12.99 8.48 3.51
C LEU A 197 11.98 9.26 2.65
N ASN A 198 11.86 8.90 1.39
CA ASN A 198 11.00 9.58 0.43
C ASN A 198 10.03 8.60 -0.21
N ASP A 199 8.90 9.12 -0.68
CA ASP A 199 7.95 8.39 -1.51
C ASP A 199 7.88 9.00 -2.90
N LEU A 200 7.82 8.13 -3.91
CA LEU A 200 7.91 8.53 -5.30
C LEU A 200 6.75 7.94 -6.11
N TYR A 201 5.72 8.71 -6.39
CA TYR A 201 4.55 8.29 -7.20
C TYR A 201 4.86 7.67 -8.56
N ARG A 202 6.09 7.81 -9.04
CA ARG A 202 6.54 7.24 -10.32
C ARG A 202 6.99 5.78 -10.24
N LEU A 203 7.21 5.23 -9.01
CA LEU A 203 7.65 3.86 -8.84
C LEU A 203 6.53 2.87 -9.13
N PRO A 204 6.70 1.94 -10.09
CA PRO A 204 5.64 1.00 -10.45
C PRO A 204 5.55 -0.21 -9.52
N ASP A 205 6.61 -0.49 -8.76
CA ASP A 205 6.85 -1.75 -8.07
C ASP A 205 7.47 -1.55 -6.68
N SER A 206 6.92 -0.63 -5.88
CA SER A 206 7.50 -0.26 -4.58
C SER A 206 6.43 0.08 -3.56
N VAL A 207 6.70 -0.20 -2.28
CA VAL A 207 5.94 0.36 -1.15
C VAL A 207 6.24 1.85 -0.94
N PHE A 208 7.39 2.34 -1.44
CA PHE A 208 7.76 3.76 -1.47
C PHE A 208 7.08 4.52 -2.62
N ASN A 209 5.86 4.13 -2.92
CA ASN A 209 4.96 4.85 -3.81
C ASN A 209 3.66 5.09 -3.04
N ASP A 210 3.36 6.33 -2.73
CA ASP A 210 2.24 6.80 -1.91
C ASP A 210 0.85 6.47 -2.52
N ASP A 211 0.80 5.54 -3.50
CA ASP A 211 -0.43 5.02 -4.11
C ASP A 211 -1.10 3.89 -3.28
N ASN A 212 -0.41 3.33 -2.29
CA ASN A 212 -0.87 2.24 -1.42
C ASN A 212 -1.35 0.97 -2.17
N ILE A 213 -0.77 0.69 -3.33
CA ILE A 213 -1.10 -0.50 -4.13
C ILE A 213 -0.29 -1.71 -3.67
N HIS A 214 1.02 -1.50 -3.47
CA HIS A 214 1.89 -2.52 -2.89
C HIS A 214 1.80 -2.51 -1.36
N THR A 215 1.48 -3.64 -0.77
CA THR A 215 1.22 -3.81 0.67
C THR A 215 2.33 -4.58 1.40
N VAL A 216 3.31 -5.07 0.66
CA VAL A 216 4.49 -5.75 1.20
C VAL A 216 5.72 -5.36 0.38
N LEU A 217 6.89 -5.34 1.02
CA LEU A 217 8.16 -5.05 0.35
C LEU A 217 8.33 -5.92 -0.88
N THR A 218 8.57 -5.26 -2.01
CA THR A 218 8.78 -5.89 -3.31
C THR A 218 10.23 -6.29 -3.54
N GLY A 219 10.54 -6.88 -4.69
CA GLY A 219 11.92 -7.16 -5.06
C GLY A 219 12.75 -5.91 -5.31
N PHE A 220 12.12 -4.82 -5.75
CA PHE A 220 12.77 -3.51 -5.85
C PHE A 220 13.14 -2.97 -4.46
N ASP A 221 12.20 -2.98 -3.52
CA ASP A 221 12.43 -2.50 -2.15
C ASP A 221 13.54 -3.29 -1.45
N MET A 222 13.52 -4.63 -1.60
CA MET A 222 14.57 -5.49 -1.05
C MET A 222 15.94 -5.20 -1.68
N LEU A 223 15.99 -4.87 -2.98
CA LEU A 223 17.23 -4.47 -3.65
C LEU A 223 17.73 -3.11 -3.15
N MET A 224 16.83 -2.13 -2.95
CA MET A 224 17.19 -0.82 -2.40
C MET A 224 17.75 -0.95 -0.99
N LEU A 225 17.10 -1.73 -0.13
CA LEU A 225 17.62 -2.01 1.22
C LEU A 225 18.96 -2.76 1.18
N ARG A 226 19.11 -3.74 0.29
CA ARG A 226 20.37 -4.45 0.12
C ARG A 226 21.50 -3.54 -0.36
N ALA A 227 21.21 -2.58 -1.25
CA ALA A 227 22.16 -1.56 -1.68
C ALA A 227 22.48 -0.59 -0.53
N THR A 228 21.51 -0.19 0.28
CA THR A 228 21.70 0.64 1.48
C THR A 228 22.71 0.03 2.43
N TYR A 229 22.69 -1.29 2.62
CA TYR A 229 23.59 -2.02 3.53
C TYR A 229 24.80 -2.62 2.81
N ALA A 230 25.08 -2.23 1.57
CA ALA A 230 26.31 -2.62 0.87
C ALA A 230 27.55 -2.09 1.61
N PRO A 231 28.64 -2.87 1.69
CA PRO A 231 29.84 -2.48 2.47
C PRO A 231 30.56 -1.24 1.92
N GLU A 232 30.29 -0.88 0.68
CA GLU A 232 30.85 0.32 0.03
C GLU A 232 30.21 1.63 0.48
N LEU A 233 29.02 1.56 1.13
CA LEU A 233 28.31 2.72 1.63
C LEU A 233 28.42 2.78 3.17
N HIS A 234 28.42 3.99 3.69
CA HIS A 234 28.41 4.26 5.14
C HIS A 234 27.75 5.62 5.44
N SER A 235 27.27 5.77 6.64
CA SER A 235 26.70 7.03 7.13
C SER A 235 27.67 8.19 7.00
N GLY A 236 27.16 9.40 6.73
CA GLY A 236 27.94 10.61 6.50
C GLY A 236 28.42 10.82 5.06
N MET A 237 28.21 9.84 4.15
CA MET A 237 28.55 10.03 2.73
C MET A 237 27.67 11.08 2.07
N THR A 238 28.27 11.91 1.21
CA THR A 238 27.51 12.85 0.36
C THR A 238 26.79 12.13 -0.79
N ALA A 239 25.76 12.77 -1.35
CA ALA A 239 25.05 12.24 -2.50
C ALA A 239 25.98 11.92 -3.67
N GLY A 240 26.96 12.79 -3.99
CA GLY A 240 27.95 12.53 -5.01
C GLY A 240 28.82 11.29 -4.74
N ALA A 241 29.22 11.08 -3.48
CA ALA A 241 30.03 9.93 -3.09
C ALA A 241 29.25 8.60 -3.18
N VAL A 242 27.95 8.61 -2.83
CA VAL A 242 27.06 7.45 -2.98
C VAL A 242 26.80 7.19 -4.46
N GLY A 243 26.42 8.21 -5.24
CA GLY A 243 26.10 8.08 -6.66
C GLY A 243 27.25 7.51 -7.50
N GLN A 244 28.51 7.80 -7.13
CA GLN A 244 29.69 7.21 -7.79
C GLN A 244 29.85 5.72 -7.54
N ARG A 245 29.40 5.18 -6.39
CA ARG A 245 29.53 3.77 -6.01
C ARG A 245 28.35 2.91 -6.44
N LEU A 246 27.19 3.52 -6.48
CA LEU A 246 25.91 2.83 -6.66
C LEU A 246 25.80 2.01 -7.96
N PRO A 247 26.31 2.48 -9.13
CA PRO A 247 26.29 1.67 -10.36
C PRO A 247 26.99 0.31 -10.19
N ALA A 248 28.18 0.30 -9.60
CA ALA A 248 28.93 -0.94 -9.37
C ALA A 248 28.26 -1.84 -8.33
N ILE A 249 27.64 -1.26 -7.31
CA ILE A 249 26.86 -2.00 -6.31
C ILE A 249 25.66 -2.68 -6.99
N LEU A 250 24.87 -1.96 -7.78
CA LEU A 250 23.70 -2.51 -8.46
C LEU A 250 24.09 -3.54 -9.54
N ALA A 251 25.17 -3.33 -10.28
CA ALA A 251 25.70 -4.32 -11.24
C ALA A 251 25.99 -5.67 -10.55
N ARG A 252 26.57 -5.63 -9.36
CA ARG A 252 26.86 -6.82 -8.54
C ARG A 252 25.60 -7.44 -7.94
N LEU A 253 24.68 -6.63 -7.43
CA LEU A 253 23.46 -7.10 -6.73
C LEU A 253 22.35 -7.55 -7.68
N ASN A 254 22.26 -6.92 -8.85
CA ASN A 254 21.26 -7.19 -9.89
C ASN A 254 21.87 -7.24 -11.29
N PRO A 255 22.69 -8.29 -11.62
CA PRO A 255 23.33 -8.39 -12.93
C PRO A 255 22.37 -8.39 -14.10
N ARG A 256 21.12 -8.81 -13.89
CA ARG A 256 20.07 -8.82 -14.94
C ARG A 256 19.60 -7.41 -15.32
N GLY A 257 19.81 -6.41 -14.47
CA GLY A 257 19.47 -5.01 -14.70
C GLY A 257 20.51 -4.23 -15.51
N GLU A 258 21.67 -4.85 -15.85
CA GLU A 258 22.72 -4.26 -16.70
C GLU A 258 22.26 -4.22 -18.18
N ARG A 259 21.13 -3.61 -18.47
CA ARG A 259 20.57 -3.54 -19.81
C ARG A 259 20.14 -2.10 -20.14
N GLY A 260 20.73 -1.55 -21.20
CA GLY A 260 20.27 -0.32 -21.82
C GLY A 260 20.52 0.97 -21.02
N ALA A 261 20.49 2.10 -21.73
CA ALA A 261 20.35 3.41 -21.11
C ALA A 261 18.88 3.64 -20.81
N ALA A 262 18.56 3.92 -19.55
CA ALA A 262 17.22 4.40 -19.21
C ALA A 262 17.18 5.92 -19.38
N PRO A 263 16.13 6.50 -19.99
CA PRO A 263 15.92 7.93 -19.92
C PRO A 263 15.75 8.34 -18.44
N HIS A 264 16.20 9.53 -18.10
CA HIS A 264 15.95 10.09 -16.76
C HIS A 264 14.42 10.15 -16.55
N PRO A 265 13.89 9.58 -15.45
CA PRO A 265 12.47 9.63 -15.19
C PRO A 265 12.04 11.10 -15.00
N ASP A 266 10.92 11.48 -15.63
CA ASP A 266 10.34 12.81 -15.44
C ASP A 266 9.94 12.98 -13.96
N PRO A 267 10.48 13.97 -13.24
CA PRO A 267 10.19 14.13 -11.82
C PRO A 267 8.71 14.49 -11.59
N THR A 268 8.14 13.95 -10.53
CA THR A 268 6.76 14.27 -10.14
C THR A 268 6.69 15.69 -9.58
N PRO A 269 5.97 16.64 -10.20
CA PRO A 269 5.88 18.00 -9.71
C PRO A 269 5.08 18.08 -8.41
N ARG A 270 5.45 18.99 -7.53
CA ARG A 270 4.76 19.21 -6.26
C ARG A 270 3.26 19.46 -6.42
N ALA A 271 2.85 20.10 -7.52
CA ALA A 271 1.44 20.33 -7.83
C ALA A 271 0.64 19.02 -7.97
N TYR A 272 1.21 17.97 -8.58
CA TYR A 272 0.58 16.66 -8.67
C TYR A 272 0.47 16.01 -7.29
N VAL A 273 1.54 16.02 -6.51
CA VAL A 273 1.54 15.47 -5.14
C VAL A 273 0.46 16.15 -4.29
N GLN A 274 0.39 17.48 -4.31
CA GLN A 274 -0.63 18.24 -3.57
C GLN A 274 -2.05 17.95 -4.05
N ALA A 275 -2.25 17.75 -5.36
CA ALA A 275 -3.55 17.38 -5.91
C ALA A 275 -3.99 16.00 -5.40
N ILE A 276 -3.11 15.00 -5.41
CA ILE A 276 -3.39 13.66 -4.87
C ILE A 276 -3.61 13.71 -3.35
N GLU A 277 -2.75 14.38 -2.59
CA GLU A 277 -2.91 14.57 -1.14
C GLU A 277 -4.27 15.22 -0.80
N THR A 278 -4.72 16.20 -1.58
CA THR A 278 -6.02 16.86 -1.40
C THR A 278 -7.17 15.94 -1.79
N ALA A 279 -7.03 15.21 -2.90
CA ALA A 279 -8.06 14.30 -3.40
C ALA A 279 -8.32 13.14 -2.43
N LEU A 280 -7.27 12.55 -1.87
CA LEU A 280 -7.38 11.35 -1.04
C LEU A 280 -7.35 11.65 0.46
N GLY A 281 -6.85 12.80 0.86
CA GLY A 281 -6.68 13.18 2.25
C GLY A 281 -7.95 13.68 2.97
N PRO A 282 -7.86 13.81 4.30
CA PRO A 282 -8.94 14.39 5.11
C PRO A 282 -8.97 15.93 5.00
N GLY A 283 -10.07 16.52 5.44
CA GLY A 283 -10.19 17.98 5.63
C GLY A 283 -10.69 18.77 4.42
N THR A 284 -11.01 18.10 3.30
CA THR A 284 -11.57 18.73 2.09
C THR A 284 -12.96 18.15 1.80
N SER A 285 -13.89 18.98 1.31
CA SER A 285 -15.23 18.53 0.91
C SER A 285 -15.18 17.51 -0.23
N THR A 286 -16.22 16.68 -0.37
CA THR A 286 -16.32 15.67 -1.44
C THR A 286 -16.15 16.30 -2.84
N SER A 287 -16.74 17.47 -3.08
CA SER A 287 -16.57 18.20 -4.35
C SER A 287 -15.15 18.70 -4.54
N GLY A 288 -14.52 19.24 -3.49
CA GLY A 288 -13.13 19.69 -3.53
C GLY A 288 -12.14 18.53 -3.76
N ARG A 289 -12.37 17.39 -3.14
CA ARG A 289 -11.56 16.16 -3.36
C ARG A 289 -11.67 15.70 -4.82
N ARG A 290 -12.88 15.70 -5.39
CA ARG A 290 -13.08 15.34 -6.80
C ARG A 290 -12.41 16.33 -7.75
N ALA A 291 -12.50 17.64 -7.48
CA ALA A 291 -11.81 18.65 -8.25
C ALA A 291 -10.28 18.45 -8.20
N ALA A 292 -9.72 18.17 -7.04
CA ALA A 292 -8.30 17.89 -6.89
C ALA A 292 -7.86 16.62 -7.67
N ALA A 293 -8.70 15.58 -7.73
CA ALA A 293 -8.42 14.42 -8.57
C ALA A 293 -8.45 14.77 -10.07
N GLN A 294 -9.35 15.66 -10.50
CA GLN A 294 -9.37 16.20 -11.87
C GLN A 294 -8.10 16.99 -12.18
N ASP A 295 -7.62 17.81 -11.23
CA ASP A 295 -6.35 18.54 -11.38
C ASP A 295 -5.17 17.58 -11.56
N ALA A 296 -5.12 16.48 -10.78
CA ALA A 296 -4.08 15.46 -10.95
C ALA A 296 -4.12 14.81 -12.33
N VAL A 297 -5.32 14.51 -12.87
CA VAL A 297 -5.49 13.99 -14.22
C VAL A 297 -5.01 15.00 -15.25
N GLN A 298 -5.39 16.28 -15.14
CA GLN A 298 -4.95 17.34 -16.06
C GLN A 298 -3.43 17.51 -16.06
N ILE A 299 -2.78 17.44 -14.89
CA ILE A 299 -1.33 17.48 -14.78
C ILE A 299 -0.71 16.30 -15.52
N ALA A 300 -1.22 15.09 -15.30
CA ALA A 300 -0.72 13.88 -15.96
C ALA A 300 -0.84 13.97 -17.50
N GLU A 301 -2.00 14.42 -17.99
CA GLU A 301 -2.26 14.60 -19.43
C GLU A 301 -1.37 15.69 -20.04
N SER A 302 -1.23 16.85 -19.37
CA SER A 302 -0.40 17.96 -19.87
C SER A 302 1.08 17.60 -20.00
N ARG A 303 1.53 16.61 -19.20
CA ARG A 303 2.88 16.07 -19.26
C ARG A 303 3.03 14.87 -20.21
N GLY A 304 1.95 14.42 -20.80
CA GLY A 304 1.95 13.23 -21.66
C GLY A 304 2.30 11.94 -20.92
N TRP A 305 2.05 11.88 -19.61
CA TRP A 305 2.35 10.68 -18.84
C TRP A 305 1.47 9.51 -19.25
N ASN A 306 2.10 8.35 -19.31
CA ASN A 306 1.46 7.07 -19.56
C ASN A 306 2.08 6.00 -18.64
N ASP A 307 2.18 6.30 -17.35
CA ASP A 307 2.85 5.52 -16.31
C ASP A 307 1.94 5.34 -15.07
N ALA A 308 2.49 4.84 -13.97
CA ALA A 308 1.78 4.61 -12.72
C ALA A 308 1.02 5.86 -12.24
N ARG A 309 1.62 7.05 -12.37
CA ARG A 309 1.01 8.33 -11.95
C ARG A 309 -0.25 8.66 -12.71
N ALA A 310 -0.21 8.53 -14.05
CA ALA A 310 -1.39 8.78 -14.89
C ALA A 310 -2.53 7.82 -14.55
N GLY A 311 -2.23 6.52 -14.44
CA GLY A 311 -3.23 5.52 -14.06
C GLY A 311 -3.80 5.78 -12.67
N PHE A 312 -2.97 6.18 -11.70
CA PHE A 312 -3.41 6.45 -10.33
C PHE A 312 -4.31 7.69 -10.24
N ALA A 313 -4.00 8.77 -10.96
CA ALA A 313 -4.88 9.94 -11.03
C ALA A 313 -6.27 9.58 -11.56
N TRP A 314 -6.35 8.78 -12.63
CA TRP A 314 -7.62 8.30 -13.16
C TRP A 314 -8.34 7.35 -12.19
N LEU A 315 -7.62 6.45 -11.50
CA LEU A 315 -8.19 5.58 -10.48
C LEU A 315 -8.79 6.37 -9.30
N ALA A 316 -8.08 7.43 -8.84
CA ALA A 316 -8.54 8.32 -7.79
C ALA A 316 -9.81 9.09 -8.21
N LEU A 317 -9.82 9.65 -9.43
CA LEU A 317 -11.00 10.33 -9.98
C LEU A 317 -12.20 9.39 -10.08
N GLY A 318 -11.99 8.16 -10.57
CA GLY A 318 -13.04 7.14 -10.63
C GLY A 318 -13.66 6.87 -9.27
N ARG A 319 -12.84 6.66 -8.25
CA ARG A 319 -13.30 6.38 -6.88
C ARG A 319 -14.09 7.54 -6.27
N LEU A 320 -13.64 8.77 -6.48
CA LEU A 320 -14.30 9.97 -5.95
C LEU A 320 -15.57 10.34 -6.73
N SER A 321 -15.79 9.78 -7.91
CA SER A 321 -16.97 9.99 -8.73
C SER A 321 -18.07 8.96 -8.49
N LEU A 322 -17.81 7.80 -7.85
CA LEU A 322 -18.72 6.66 -7.71
C LEU A 322 -20.12 7.02 -7.18
N VAL A 323 -20.20 7.93 -6.23
CA VAL A 323 -21.47 8.29 -5.57
C VAL A 323 -22.29 9.31 -6.38
N HIS A 324 -21.61 10.21 -7.08
CA HIS A 324 -22.24 11.36 -7.70
C HIS A 324 -22.36 11.28 -9.22
N ASP A 325 -21.43 10.56 -9.86
CA ASP A 325 -21.35 10.45 -11.31
C ASP A 325 -20.76 9.10 -11.70
N ARG A 326 -21.64 8.11 -11.80
CA ARG A 326 -21.24 6.72 -12.08
C ARG A 326 -20.65 6.55 -13.47
N GLU A 327 -21.07 7.35 -14.44
CA GLU A 327 -20.52 7.26 -15.80
C GLU A 327 -19.09 7.80 -15.85
N THR A 328 -18.83 8.97 -15.27
CA THR A 328 -17.46 9.47 -15.10
C THR A 328 -16.59 8.46 -14.33
N ALA A 329 -17.13 7.82 -13.27
CA ALA A 329 -16.39 6.82 -12.53
C ALA A 329 -16.00 5.62 -13.41
N ARG A 330 -16.94 5.08 -14.19
CA ARG A 330 -16.71 3.95 -15.09
C ARG A 330 -15.67 4.29 -16.17
N LEU A 331 -15.77 5.46 -16.79
CA LEU A 331 -14.83 5.93 -17.81
C LEU A 331 -13.42 6.12 -17.22
N ALA A 332 -13.33 6.68 -16.01
CA ALA A 332 -12.06 6.90 -15.32
C ALA A 332 -11.36 5.56 -14.98
N PHE A 333 -12.11 4.57 -14.47
CA PHE A 333 -11.55 3.24 -14.24
C PHE A 333 -11.14 2.54 -15.54
N ALA A 334 -11.92 2.68 -16.62
CA ALA A 334 -11.55 2.12 -17.92
C ALA A 334 -10.25 2.77 -18.46
N ARG A 335 -10.09 4.09 -18.26
CA ARG A 335 -8.88 4.79 -18.66
C ARG A 335 -7.67 4.37 -17.81
N ALA A 336 -7.83 4.22 -16.49
CA ALA A 336 -6.79 3.69 -15.62
C ALA A 336 -6.37 2.27 -16.06
N ALA A 337 -7.35 1.37 -16.30
CA ALA A 337 -7.08 0.02 -16.78
C ALA A 337 -6.29 0.03 -18.10
N GLN A 338 -6.69 0.85 -19.07
CA GLN A 338 -6.00 0.97 -20.36
C GLN A 338 -4.52 1.39 -20.19
N ILE A 339 -4.24 2.34 -19.28
CA ILE A 339 -2.88 2.79 -19.01
C ILE A 339 -2.06 1.65 -18.37
N TYR A 340 -2.64 0.95 -17.41
CA TYR A 340 -1.97 -0.11 -16.68
C TYR A 340 -1.72 -1.35 -17.54
N GLU A 341 -2.70 -1.78 -18.35
CA GLU A 341 -2.59 -2.93 -19.24
C GLU A 341 -1.50 -2.77 -20.32
N ALA A 342 -1.21 -1.54 -20.73
CA ALA A 342 -0.15 -1.25 -21.68
C ALA A 342 1.27 -1.51 -21.12
N ARG A 343 1.39 -1.79 -19.79
CA ARG A 343 2.66 -1.89 -19.08
C ARG A 343 2.66 -3.11 -18.15
N PRO A 344 3.42 -4.18 -18.48
CA PRO A 344 3.47 -5.40 -17.68
C PRO A 344 3.93 -5.19 -16.22
N GLU A 345 4.74 -4.16 -15.97
CA GLU A 345 5.18 -3.78 -14.62
C GLU A 345 4.06 -3.20 -13.75
N LEU A 346 2.94 -2.79 -14.34
CA LEU A 346 1.75 -2.25 -13.66
C LEU A 346 0.62 -3.28 -13.51
N ALA A 347 0.95 -4.56 -13.52
CA ALA A 347 -0.06 -5.62 -13.48
C ALA A 347 -0.91 -5.58 -12.19
N LEU A 348 -0.32 -5.27 -11.04
CA LEU A 348 -1.07 -5.16 -9.79
C LEU A 348 -2.01 -3.95 -9.80
N GLN A 349 -1.54 -2.83 -10.34
CA GLN A 349 -2.35 -1.63 -10.55
C GLN A 349 -3.55 -1.92 -11.47
N SER A 350 -3.33 -2.73 -12.53
CA SER A 350 -4.42 -3.21 -13.39
C SER A 350 -5.47 -4.01 -12.61
N ALA A 351 -5.04 -4.89 -11.69
CA ALA A 351 -5.98 -5.67 -10.87
C ALA A 351 -6.89 -4.79 -9.98
N HIS A 352 -6.39 -3.64 -9.50
CA HIS A 352 -7.21 -2.67 -8.78
C HIS A 352 -8.26 -2.00 -9.67
N ALA A 353 -7.92 -1.67 -10.92
CA ALA A 353 -8.88 -1.14 -11.89
C ALA A 353 -9.88 -2.23 -12.31
N ASP A 354 -9.43 -3.45 -12.56
CA ASP A 354 -10.27 -4.61 -12.89
C ASP A 354 -11.32 -4.90 -11.83
N MET A 355 -10.96 -4.80 -10.55
CA MET A 355 -11.91 -4.99 -9.45
C MET A 355 -13.06 -3.98 -9.52
N GLN A 356 -12.76 -2.70 -9.84
CA GLN A 356 -13.79 -1.67 -9.99
C GLN A 356 -14.66 -1.95 -11.23
N LEU A 357 -14.06 -2.27 -12.35
CA LEU A 357 -14.78 -2.59 -13.59
C LEU A 357 -15.61 -3.86 -13.44
N ALA A 358 -15.12 -4.90 -12.73
CA ALA A 358 -15.88 -6.10 -12.41
C ALA A 358 -17.12 -5.79 -11.56
N ALA A 359 -17.02 -4.86 -10.60
CA ALA A 359 -18.16 -4.41 -9.83
C ALA A 359 -19.20 -3.66 -10.71
N PHE A 360 -18.75 -2.86 -11.69
CA PHE A 360 -19.65 -2.25 -12.67
C PHE A 360 -20.31 -3.29 -13.57
N ALA A 361 -19.57 -4.26 -14.10
CA ALA A 361 -20.11 -5.35 -14.90
C ALA A 361 -21.15 -6.18 -14.13
N LEU A 362 -20.84 -6.53 -12.87
CA LEU A 362 -21.79 -7.21 -11.97
C LEU A 362 -23.07 -6.38 -11.82
N ALA A 363 -22.93 -5.07 -11.58
CA ALA A 363 -24.07 -4.17 -11.38
C ALA A 363 -24.93 -4.00 -12.65
N ALA A 364 -24.35 -4.17 -13.82
CA ALA A 364 -25.04 -4.20 -15.12
C ALA A 364 -25.68 -5.56 -15.44
N GLY A 365 -25.39 -6.62 -14.67
CA GLY A 365 -25.80 -8.00 -14.98
C GLY A 365 -24.92 -8.71 -16.00
N GLU A 366 -23.78 -8.13 -16.35
CA GLU A 366 -22.80 -8.65 -17.30
C GLU A 366 -21.86 -9.67 -16.60
N ALA A 367 -22.45 -10.81 -16.21
CA ALA A 367 -21.78 -11.79 -15.36
C ALA A 367 -20.48 -12.35 -15.98
N ASP A 368 -20.47 -12.64 -17.30
CA ASP A 368 -19.29 -13.16 -17.97
C ASP A 368 -18.13 -12.15 -17.99
N ALA A 369 -18.44 -10.87 -18.18
CA ALA A 369 -17.44 -9.81 -18.09
C ALA A 369 -16.85 -9.69 -16.66
N ALA A 370 -17.71 -9.76 -15.63
CA ALA A 370 -17.26 -9.76 -14.24
C ALA A 370 -16.38 -10.99 -13.92
N LEU A 371 -16.74 -12.17 -14.43
CA LEU A 371 -15.94 -13.40 -14.29
C LEU A 371 -14.58 -13.30 -14.99
N ALA A 372 -14.53 -12.74 -16.20
CA ALA A 372 -13.28 -12.54 -16.94
C ALA A 372 -12.32 -11.58 -16.19
N LEU A 373 -12.82 -10.42 -15.76
CA LEU A 373 -12.04 -9.42 -15.01
C LEU A 373 -11.51 -9.99 -13.69
N THR A 374 -12.37 -10.66 -12.91
CA THR A 374 -11.94 -11.26 -11.65
C THR A 374 -10.95 -12.40 -11.85
N SER A 375 -11.09 -13.22 -12.91
CA SER A 375 -10.15 -14.31 -13.23
C SER A 375 -8.74 -13.80 -13.54
N ARG A 376 -8.63 -12.65 -14.21
CA ARG A 376 -7.37 -12.00 -14.53
C ARG A 376 -6.71 -11.39 -13.28
N ALA A 377 -7.49 -10.75 -12.43
CA ALA A 377 -7.00 -10.00 -11.27
C ALA A 377 -6.65 -10.87 -10.05
N LEU A 378 -7.35 -12.00 -9.84
CA LEU A 378 -7.16 -12.87 -8.66
C LEU A 378 -5.71 -13.33 -8.44
N PRO A 379 -4.99 -13.88 -9.45
CA PRO A 379 -3.60 -14.32 -9.25
C PRO A 379 -2.65 -13.15 -8.94
N LEU A 380 -2.94 -11.95 -9.44
CA LEU A 380 -2.14 -10.75 -9.18
C LEU A 380 -2.33 -10.28 -7.73
N ALA A 381 -3.57 -10.25 -7.24
CA ALA A 381 -3.88 -9.91 -5.85
C ALA A 381 -3.27 -10.92 -4.87
N ALA A 382 -3.34 -12.21 -5.18
CA ALA A 382 -2.74 -13.26 -4.37
C ALA A 382 -1.21 -13.18 -4.37
N GLY A 383 -0.59 -12.99 -5.52
CA GLY A 383 0.87 -12.87 -5.66
C GLY A 383 1.45 -11.63 -4.98
N ALA A 384 0.66 -10.56 -4.86
CA ALA A 384 1.01 -9.34 -4.13
C ALA A 384 0.63 -9.38 -2.64
N GLU A 385 0.14 -10.51 -2.16
CA GLU A 385 -0.32 -10.70 -0.78
C GLU A 385 -1.37 -9.65 -0.33
N ASN A 386 -2.21 -9.16 -1.25
CA ASN A 386 -3.25 -8.17 -0.95
C ASN A 386 -4.59 -8.86 -0.63
N ALA A 387 -4.81 -9.18 0.64
CA ALA A 387 -6.01 -9.91 1.10
C ALA A 387 -7.31 -9.11 0.91
N ALA A 388 -7.27 -7.80 1.07
CA ALA A 388 -8.45 -6.95 0.88
C ALA A 388 -8.90 -6.92 -0.59
N LEU A 389 -7.96 -6.81 -1.53
CA LEU A 389 -8.23 -6.90 -2.96
C LEU A 389 -8.70 -8.31 -3.34
N LEU A 390 -8.00 -9.34 -2.87
CA LEU A 390 -8.32 -10.74 -3.11
C LEU A 390 -9.74 -11.08 -2.65
N ALA A 391 -10.10 -10.72 -1.40
CA ALA A 391 -11.42 -10.91 -0.85
C ALA A 391 -12.50 -10.20 -1.66
N SER A 392 -12.26 -8.94 -2.07
CA SER A 392 -13.23 -8.17 -2.87
C SER A 392 -13.47 -8.82 -4.24
N LEU A 393 -12.40 -9.26 -4.92
CA LEU A 393 -12.49 -9.96 -6.20
C LEU A 393 -13.27 -11.28 -6.08
N LEU A 394 -13.00 -12.06 -5.02
CA LEU A 394 -13.72 -13.31 -4.76
C LEU A 394 -15.19 -13.07 -4.45
N MET A 395 -15.54 -12.03 -3.69
CA MET A 395 -16.93 -11.66 -3.42
C MET A 395 -17.67 -11.27 -4.71
N VAL A 396 -17.06 -10.42 -5.56
CA VAL A 396 -17.66 -10.06 -6.88
C VAL A 396 -17.82 -11.29 -7.76
N ARG A 397 -16.80 -12.16 -7.80
CA ARG A 397 -16.84 -13.42 -8.55
C ARG A 397 -17.98 -14.34 -8.07
N ALA A 398 -18.18 -14.46 -6.76
CA ALA A 398 -19.26 -15.27 -6.21
C ALA A 398 -20.65 -14.79 -6.67
N GLU A 399 -20.90 -13.48 -6.65
CA GLU A 399 -22.15 -12.91 -7.12
C GLU A 399 -22.34 -13.11 -8.66
N ALA A 400 -21.25 -13.00 -9.43
CA ALA A 400 -21.29 -13.26 -10.87
C ALA A 400 -21.56 -14.75 -11.20
N LEU A 401 -21.03 -15.68 -10.40
CA LEU A 401 -21.34 -17.12 -10.52
C LEU A 401 -22.81 -17.41 -10.21
N ASP A 402 -23.39 -16.77 -9.22
CA ASP A 402 -24.83 -16.90 -8.93
C ASP A 402 -25.68 -16.40 -10.12
N LEU A 403 -25.29 -15.29 -10.75
CA LEU A 403 -25.98 -14.76 -11.94
C LEU A 403 -25.93 -15.72 -13.15
N THR A 404 -24.87 -16.53 -13.26
CA THR A 404 -24.72 -17.54 -14.34
C THR A 404 -25.31 -18.90 -13.98
N GLY A 405 -26.06 -19.01 -12.87
CA GLY A 405 -26.69 -20.26 -12.45
C GLY A 405 -25.72 -21.32 -11.91
N ARG A 406 -24.59 -20.90 -11.34
CA ARG A 406 -23.55 -21.76 -10.75
C ARG A 406 -23.49 -21.63 -9.20
N PRO A 407 -24.59 -21.89 -8.46
CA PRO A 407 -24.69 -21.56 -7.04
C PRO A 407 -23.75 -22.38 -6.16
N SER A 408 -23.40 -23.60 -6.55
CA SER A 408 -22.46 -24.43 -5.79
C SER A 408 -21.05 -23.84 -5.80
N GLU A 409 -20.59 -23.36 -6.95
CA GLU A 409 -19.29 -22.70 -7.09
C GLU A 409 -19.31 -21.32 -6.41
N ALA A 410 -20.40 -20.55 -6.57
CA ALA A 410 -20.60 -19.29 -5.89
C ALA A 410 -20.45 -19.41 -4.38
N ARG A 411 -21.07 -20.45 -3.78
CA ARG A 411 -20.97 -20.73 -2.34
C ARG A 411 -19.54 -21.02 -1.92
N ALA A 412 -18.80 -21.84 -2.66
CA ALA A 412 -17.42 -22.18 -2.37
C ALA A 412 -16.51 -20.94 -2.41
N VAL A 413 -16.64 -20.13 -3.49
CA VAL A 413 -15.86 -18.90 -3.65
C VAL A 413 -16.22 -17.85 -2.59
N ARG A 414 -17.51 -17.74 -2.23
CA ARG A 414 -17.94 -16.83 -1.15
C ARG A 414 -17.35 -17.23 0.20
N LEU A 415 -17.33 -18.52 0.51
CA LEU A 415 -16.73 -19.01 1.77
C LEU A 415 -15.22 -18.72 1.80
N ASP A 416 -14.51 -18.95 0.69
CA ASP A 416 -13.08 -18.63 0.59
C ASP A 416 -12.82 -17.14 0.78
N SER A 417 -13.64 -16.26 0.18
CA SER A 417 -13.51 -14.81 0.32
C SER A 417 -13.56 -14.32 1.77
N LEU A 418 -14.37 -14.97 2.62
CA LEU A 418 -14.56 -14.56 4.02
C LEU A 418 -13.31 -14.79 4.87
N GLY A 419 -12.53 -15.85 4.61
CA GLY A 419 -11.27 -16.09 5.29
C GLY A 419 -10.24 -14.99 5.01
N TRP A 420 -10.11 -14.59 3.75
CA TRP A 420 -9.26 -13.46 3.32
C TRP A 420 -9.78 -12.12 3.82
N ALA A 421 -11.10 -11.92 3.81
CA ALA A 421 -11.73 -10.70 4.28
C ALA A 421 -11.42 -10.39 5.76
N ARG A 422 -11.30 -11.41 6.60
CA ARG A 422 -10.92 -11.24 8.02
C ARG A 422 -9.51 -10.66 8.18
N TYR A 423 -8.59 -11.03 7.30
CA TYR A 423 -7.26 -10.44 7.31
C TYR A 423 -7.27 -9.03 6.67
N GLY A 424 -7.96 -8.89 5.53
CA GLY A 424 -7.98 -7.66 4.75
C GLY A 424 -8.82 -6.51 5.34
N PHE A 425 -9.93 -6.81 6.02
CA PHE A 425 -10.86 -5.79 6.54
C PHE A 425 -10.96 -5.77 8.07
N GLY A 426 -10.53 -6.83 8.76
CA GLY A 426 -10.46 -6.87 10.22
C GLY A 426 -11.72 -7.45 10.87
N SER A 427 -12.56 -6.59 11.47
CA SER A 427 -13.66 -7.05 12.30
C SER A 427 -14.75 -7.81 11.53
N ASP A 428 -15.43 -8.74 12.21
CA ASP A 428 -16.55 -9.50 11.64
C ASP A 428 -17.66 -8.57 11.12
N ALA A 429 -17.86 -7.42 11.75
CA ALA A 429 -18.83 -6.40 11.30
C ALA A 429 -18.43 -5.79 9.95
N GLU A 430 -17.15 -5.44 9.78
CA GLU A 430 -16.62 -4.89 8.53
C GLU A 430 -16.65 -5.91 7.40
N VAL A 431 -16.31 -7.17 7.69
CA VAL A 431 -16.41 -8.28 6.73
C VAL A 431 -17.85 -8.45 6.24
N ARG A 432 -18.83 -8.50 7.17
CA ARG A 432 -20.27 -8.61 6.81
C ARG A 432 -20.75 -7.41 6.03
N ALA A 433 -20.37 -6.20 6.44
CA ALA A 433 -20.73 -4.97 5.71
C ALA A 433 -20.19 -5.01 4.26
N ARG A 434 -18.96 -5.44 4.08
CA ARG A 434 -18.36 -5.57 2.74
C ARG A 434 -19.10 -6.60 1.89
N LEU A 435 -19.40 -7.77 2.46
CA LEU A 435 -20.16 -8.82 1.77
C LEU A 435 -21.53 -8.31 1.31
N LEU A 436 -22.28 -7.64 2.21
CA LEU A 436 -23.59 -7.08 1.89
C LEU A 436 -23.53 -5.99 0.82
N ASN A 437 -22.55 -5.09 0.90
CA ASN A 437 -22.35 -4.03 -0.08
C ASN A 437 -22.09 -4.60 -1.49
N ILE A 438 -21.27 -5.65 -1.61
CA ILE A 438 -20.99 -6.29 -2.90
C ILE A 438 -22.21 -7.08 -3.38
N ALA A 439 -22.88 -7.83 -2.51
CA ALA A 439 -24.09 -8.56 -2.86
C ALA A 439 -25.20 -7.63 -3.37
N ALA A 440 -25.32 -6.43 -2.81
CA ALA A 440 -26.27 -5.42 -3.26
C ALA A 440 -25.99 -4.86 -4.68
N LEU A 441 -24.82 -5.11 -5.24
CA LEU A 441 -24.54 -4.76 -6.65
C LEU A 441 -25.27 -5.68 -7.63
N SER A 442 -25.54 -6.92 -7.26
CA SER A 442 -26.20 -7.90 -8.12
C SER A 442 -27.65 -7.51 -8.41
N PRO A 443 -28.10 -7.51 -9.70
CA PRO A 443 -29.47 -7.20 -10.06
C PRO A 443 -30.50 -8.12 -9.39
N VAL A 444 -30.17 -9.40 -9.20
CA VAL A 444 -31.06 -10.38 -8.56
C VAL A 444 -31.32 -10.02 -7.10
N ASN A 445 -30.31 -9.54 -6.38
CA ASN A 445 -30.45 -9.14 -4.98
C ASN A 445 -31.19 -7.79 -4.83
N ARG A 446 -31.06 -6.90 -5.82
CA ARG A 446 -31.84 -5.64 -5.86
C ARG A 446 -33.33 -5.84 -6.17
N ALA A 447 -33.67 -6.88 -6.92
CA ALA A 447 -35.05 -7.17 -7.30
C ALA A 447 -35.83 -7.97 -6.25
N ARG A 448 -35.19 -8.49 -5.18
CA ARG A 448 -35.88 -9.16 -4.09
C ARG A 448 -36.55 -8.11 -3.19
N PRO A 449 -37.90 -8.10 -3.04
CA PRO A 449 -38.55 -7.24 -2.06
C PRO A 449 -38.04 -7.60 -0.67
N GLN A 450 -37.70 -6.59 0.09
CA GLN A 450 -37.31 -6.70 1.51
C GLN A 450 -38.46 -7.14 2.39
#